data_1f49901115fed871e74a7f6e25f58ca7
#
_entry.id   1f49901115fed871e74a7f6e25f58ca7
#
_cell.length_a   1.000
_cell.length_b   1.000
_cell.length_c   1.000
_cell.angle_alpha   90.00
_cell.angle_beta   90.00
_cell.angle_gamma   90.00
#
_symmetry.space_group_name_H-M   'P 1'
#
loop_
_entity.id
_entity.type
_entity.pdbx_description
1 polymer ?
#
loop_
_entity_poly.entity_id
_entity_poly.type
_entity_poly.pdbx_seq_one_letter_code
_entity_poly.pdbx_strand_id
1 'polypeptide(L)'
;MSRITDWKRACKHNLTRNLINIPESFNDFWLMGGSFSSFYHSQSIRDHDIFIIKNANNNNLIYDSILARFQANENLKKSSKYSTTTKNPHIQYVFKDPISNFQYIFTDYTSREDVLKDFDMLHCCVSYDLHIDAFKISPAVAEAIKNKHIIANSAKGIAPDRIGKMRYLGWTEVNTKTTLTDISSTVATVDNDFDWKQIMKETSKEILREYARKFAQ
;
A
#
# COMPACT_ATOMS: atom_id res chain seq x y z
N MET A 1 -13.38 -17.46 -8.50
CA MET A 1 -12.26 -16.49 -8.61
C MET A 1 -11.67 -16.25 -7.23
N SER A 2 -10.35 -16.01 -7.11
CA SER A 2 -9.77 -15.75 -5.78
C SER A 2 -10.02 -14.30 -5.37
N ARG A 3 -10.24 -14.04 -4.06
CA ARG A 3 -10.39 -12.67 -3.50
C ARG A 3 -9.29 -11.71 -3.97
N ILE A 4 -8.05 -12.22 -4.09
CA ILE A 4 -6.93 -11.39 -4.53
C ILE A 4 -7.08 -10.95 -5.99
N THR A 5 -7.63 -11.83 -6.85
CA THR A 5 -7.90 -11.47 -8.25
C THR A 5 -8.95 -10.36 -8.34
N ASP A 6 -9.98 -10.42 -7.50
CA ASP A 6 -11.02 -9.39 -7.47
C ASP A 6 -10.49 -8.08 -6.92
N TRP A 7 -9.64 -8.13 -5.86
CA TRP A 7 -9.00 -6.95 -5.32
C TRP A 7 -8.04 -6.29 -6.33
N LYS A 8 -7.18 -7.07 -7.00
CA LYS A 8 -6.30 -6.60 -8.06
C LYS A 8 -7.09 -5.96 -9.21
N ARG A 9 -8.19 -6.60 -9.62
CA ARG A 9 -9.07 -6.06 -10.67
C ARG A 9 -9.69 -4.74 -10.25
N ALA A 10 -10.16 -4.61 -9.01
CA ALA A 10 -10.69 -3.37 -8.48
C ALA A 10 -9.63 -2.26 -8.48
N CYS A 11 -8.40 -2.55 -8.07
CA CYS A 11 -7.29 -1.59 -8.12
C CYS A 11 -7.01 -1.12 -9.55
N LYS A 12 -6.89 -2.06 -10.49
CA LYS A 12 -6.66 -1.73 -11.92
C LYS A 12 -7.82 -0.93 -12.51
N HIS A 13 -9.06 -1.32 -12.24
CA HIS A 13 -10.24 -0.62 -12.73
C HIS A 13 -10.29 0.82 -12.24
N ASN A 14 -10.06 1.06 -10.95
CA ASN A 14 -10.07 2.40 -10.39
C ASN A 14 -8.92 3.26 -10.94
N LEU A 15 -7.75 2.67 -11.10
CA LEU A 15 -6.62 3.34 -11.73
C LEU A 15 -6.97 3.76 -13.17
N THR A 16 -7.46 2.83 -13.98
CA THR A 16 -7.84 3.09 -15.37
C THR A 16 -8.93 4.17 -15.46
N ARG A 17 -9.94 4.13 -14.59
CA ARG A 17 -11.01 5.13 -14.56
C ARG A 17 -10.50 6.54 -14.33
N ASN A 18 -9.55 6.72 -13.41
CA ASN A 18 -9.05 8.03 -13.02
C ASN A 18 -7.81 8.47 -13.81
N LEU A 19 -7.12 7.53 -14.44
CA LEU A 19 -5.85 7.73 -15.12
C LEU A 19 -5.93 7.42 -16.63
N ILE A 20 -7.08 7.65 -17.24
CA ILE A 20 -7.29 7.43 -18.67
C ILE A 20 -6.16 8.09 -19.47
N ASN A 21 -5.48 7.31 -20.33
CA ASN A 21 -4.38 7.74 -21.20
C ASN A 21 -3.05 8.07 -20.50
N ILE A 22 -2.69 7.32 -19.45
CA ILE A 22 -1.29 7.35 -19.00
C ILE A 22 -0.43 6.66 -20.05
N PRO A 23 0.68 7.28 -20.46
CA PRO A 23 1.64 6.62 -21.33
C PRO A 23 2.17 5.34 -20.70
N GLU A 24 2.26 4.25 -21.47
CA GLU A 24 2.84 2.97 -21.01
C GLU A 24 4.27 3.12 -20.47
N SER A 25 4.97 4.19 -20.90
CA SER A 25 6.32 4.52 -20.42
C SER A 25 6.36 5.05 -18.99
N PHE A 26 5.21 5.40 -18.38
CA PHE A 26 5.17 5.85 -16.99
C PHE A 26 4.81 4.70 -16.07
N ASN A 27 5.79 4.10 -15.43
CA ASN A 27 5.67 2.88 -14.62
C ASN A 27 5.71 3.13 -13.10
N ASP A 28 5.70 4.40 -12.67
CA ASP A 28 5.89 4.75 -11.26
C ASP A 28 4.57 4.91 -10.50
N PHE A 29 3.67 3.97 -10.70
CA PHE A 29 2.43 3.81 -9.94
C PHE A 29 2.52 2.58 -9.05
N TRP A 30 2.43 2.83 -7.75
CA TRP A 30 2.56 1.79 -6.76
C TRP A 30 1.41 1.83 -5.77
N LEU A 31 0.67 0.75 -5.61
CA LEU A 31 -0.20 0.60 -4.46
C LEU A 31 0.66 0.17 -3.27
N MET A 32 0.70 0.99 -2.22
CA MET A 32 1.53 0.76 -1.04
C MET A 32 0.73 0.99 0.24
N GLY A 33 1.32 0.67 1.38
CA GLY A 33 0.73 0.95 2.69
C GLY A 33 -0.06 -0.19 3.28
N GLY A 34 -0.92 0.12 4.24
CA GLY A 34 -1.60 -0.87 5.09
C GLY A 34 -2.77 -1.61 4.45
N SER A 35 -3.19 -1.27 3.22
CA SER A 35 -4.35 -1.89 2.57
C SER A 35 -4.15 -3.39 2.35
N PHE A 36 -2.94 -3.81 2.01
CA PHE A 36 -2.62 -5.21 1.80
C PHE A 36 -2.69 -6.01 3.10
N SER A 37 -2.12 -5.52 4.19
CA SER A 37 -2.19 -6.19 5.50
C SER A 37 -3.62 -6.31 6.01
N SER A 38 -4.45 -5.27 5.80
CA SER A 38 -5.88 -5.32 6.11
C SER A 38 -6.61 -6.35 5.25
N PHE A 39 -6.29 -6.42 3.95
CA PHE A 39 -6.84 -7.41 3.04
C PHE A 39 -6.46 -8.83 3.47
N TYR A 40 -5.19 -9.06 3.78
CA TYR A 40 -4.67 -10.35 4.22
C TYR A 40 -5.41 -10.88 5.46
N HIS A 41 -5.66 -10.02 6.45
CA HIS A 41 -6.36 -10.37 7.68
C HIS A 41 -7.89 -10.23 7.60
N SER A 42 -8.47 -10.04 6.41
CA SER A 42 -9.91 -9.86 6.21
C SER A 42 -10.49 -8.69 7.01
N GLN A 43 -9.66 -7.71 7.30
CA GLN A 43 -10.08 -6.48 7.95
C GLN A 43 -10.65 -5.49 6.94
N SER A 44 -11.45 -4.54 7.41
CA SER A 44 -11.96 -3.48 6.57
C SER A 44 -10.82 -2.59 6.06
N ILE A 45 -10.73 -2.44 4.75
CA ILE A 45 -9.77 -1.55 4.12
C ILE A 45 -10.39 -0.15 4.10
N ARG A 46 -9.73 0.80 4.74
CA ARG A 46 -10.19 2.19 4.80
C ARG A 46 -9.81 2.97 3.57
N ASP A 47 -8.54 2.86 3.20
CA ASP A 47 -7.96 3.60 2.09
C ASP A 47 -7.03 2.68 1.27
N HIS A 48 -7.01 2.88 -0.03
CA HIS A 48 -6.04 2.30 -0.94
C HIS A 48 -5.11 3.41 -1.41
N ASP A 49 -3.86 3.40 -0.95
CA ASP A 49 -2.90 4.45 -1.22
C ASP A 49 -2.10 4.13 -2.49
N ILE A 50 -2.36 4.86 -3.58
CA ILE A 50 -1.60 4.79 -4.83
C ILE A 50 -0.59 5.93 -4.84
N PHE A 51 0.68 5.57 -4.76
CA PHE A 51 1.79 6.51 -4.87
C PHE A 51 2.17 6.72 -6.32
N ILE A 52 2.26 7.98 -6.72
CA ILE A 52 2.71 8.43 -8.01
C ILE A 52 4.03 9.14 -7.77
N ILE A 53 5.11 8.48 -8.19
CA ILE A 53 6.47 8.88 -7.82
C ILE A 53 7.09 9.70 -8.95
N LYS A 54 7.69 10.83 -8.59
CA LYS A 54 8.46 11.66 -9.51
C LYS A 54 9.87 11.09 -9.68
N ASN A 55 9.99 10.01 -10.43
CA ASN A 55 11.27 9.37 -10.65
C ASN A 55 12.22 10.26 -11.48
N ALA A 56 13.47 10.36 -11.06
CA ALA A 56 14.50 11.14 -11.76
C ALA A 56 14.76 10.66 -13.20
N ASN A 57 14.48 9.38 -13.48
CA ASN A 57 14.64 8.77 -14.79
C ASN A 57 13.41 8.96 -15.71
N ASN A 58 12.28 9.39 -15.15
CA ASN A 58 11.08 9.67 -15.92
C ASN A 58 11.02 11.11 -16.34
N ASN A 59 10.53 11.33 -17.55
CA ASN A 59 10.29 12.65 -18.06
C ASN A 59 9.34 13.42 -17.11
N ASN A 60 9.86 14.44 -16.42
CA ASN A 60 9.07 15.28 -15.53
C ASN A 60 7.79 15.81 -16.19
N LEU A 61 7.81 16.01 -17.53
CA LEU A 61 6.65 16.42 -18.30
C LEU A 61 5.48 15.45 -18.23
N ILE A 62 5.76 14.14 -18.17
CA ILE A 62 4.70 13.12 -18.05
C ILE A 62 4.08 13.18 -16.66
N TYR A 63 4.89 13.24 -15.61
CA TYR A 63 4.40 13.39 -14.23
C TYR A 63 3.56 14.65 -14.08
N ASP A 64 4.05 15.78 -14.57
CA ASP A 64 3.35 17.06 -14.47
C ASP A 64 2.04 17.06 -15.29
N SER A 65 2.01 16.38 -16.45
CA SER A 65 0.80 16.17 -17.25
C SER A 65 -0.24 15.34 -16.51
N ILE A 66 0.19 14.27 -15.81
CA ILE A 66 -0.70 13.44 -15.01
C ILE A 66 -1.26 14.27 -13.84
N LEU A 67 -0.39 15.00 -13.14
CA LEU A 67 -0.80 15.87 -12.04
C LEU A 67 -1.83 16.91 -12.48
N ALA A 68 -1.61 17.57 -13.64
CA ALA A 68 -2.56 18.54 -14.19
C ALA A 68 -3.94 17.92 -14.45
N ARG A 69 -3.99 16.68 -14.95
CA ARG A 69 -5.27 15.95 -15.15
C ARG A 69 -5.98 15.68 -13.83
N PHE A 70 -5.25 15.29 -12.79
CA PHE A 70 -5.83 15.09 -11.47
C PHE A 70 -6.35 16.38 -10.85
N GLN A 71 -5.65 17.49 -11.06
CA GLN A 71 -6.09 18.81 -10.60
C GLN A 71 -7.35 19.28 -11.32
N ALA A 72 -7.51 18.94 -12.60
CA ALA A 72 -8.68 19.28 -13.41
C ALA A 72 -9.88 18.32 -13.21
N ASN A 73 -9.69 17.19 -12.51
CA ASN A 73 -10.74 16.20 -12.32
C ASN A 73 -11.65 16.57 -11.15
N GLU A 74 -12.83 17.11 -11.45
CA GLU A 74 -13.83 17.52 -10.46
C GLU A 74 -14.40 16.38 -9.61
N ASN A 75 -14.29 15.14 -10.08
CA ASN A 75 -14.74 13.95 -9.32
C ASN A 75 -13.78 13.59 -8.18
N LEU A 76 -12.58 14.11 -8.18
CA LEU A 76 -11.58 13.87 -7.15
C LEU A 76 -11.54 15.02 -6.15
N LYS A 77 -11.53 14.67 -4.86
CA LYS A 77 -11.39 15.66 -3.80
C LYS A 77 -9.91 15.86 -3.45
N LYS A 78 -9.40 17.07 -3.66
CA LYS A 78 -8.07 17.43 -3.14
C LYS A 78 -8.11 17.45 -1.62
N SER A 79 -7.22 16.71 -0.97
CA SER A 79 -7.16 16.68 0.49
C SER A 79 -6.42 17.90 1.02
N SER A 80 -7.13 18.79 1.72
CA SER A 80 -6.52 19.94 2.40
C SER A 80 -5.63 19.54 3.59
N LYS A 81 -5.86 18.36 4.15
CA LYS A 81 -5.08 17.84 5.30
C LYS A 81 -3.58 17.75 5.04
N TYR A 82 -3.18 17.56 3.79
CA TYR A 82 -1.79 17.39 3.42
C TYR A 82 -1.13 18.69 2.92
N SER A 83 -1.90 19.75 2.65
CA SER A 83 -1.35 21.03 2.18
C SER A 83 -0.78 21.93 3.28
N THR A 84 -1.15 21.71 4.55
CA THR A 84 -0.79 22.64 5.64
C THR A 84 -0.09 21.99 6.84
N THR A 85 -0.11 20.65 6.96
CA THR A 85 0.37 19.96 8.19
C THR A 85 1.10 18.66 7.90
N THR A 86 1.60 18.45 6.68
CA THR A 86 2.28 17.20 6.37
C THR A 86 3.59 17.11 7.14
N LYS A 87 3.64 16.14 8.02
CA LYS A 87 4.88 15.68 8.65
C LYS A 87 5.85 15.08 7.62
N ASN A 88 5.41 14.90 6.37
CA ASN A 88 6.19 14.37 5.27
C ASN A 88 6.31 15.43 4.15
N PRO A 89 7.47 16.08 4.00
CA PRO A 89 7.69 17.13 3.01
C PRO A 89 7.65 16.61 1.57
N HIS A 90 7.83 15.31 1.36
CA HIS A 90 7.83 14.69 0.04
C HIS A 90 6.44 14.45 -0.54
N ILE A 91 5.36 14.56 0.24
CA ILE A 91 4.00 14.46 -0.27
C ILE A 91 3.55 15.83 -0.78
N GLN A 92 3.41 15.96 -2.09
CA GLN A 92 3.02 17.21 -2.74
C GLN A 92 1.51 17.37 -2.82
N TYR A 93 0.80 16.32 -3.26
CA TYR A 93 -0.65 16.35 -3.42
C TYR A 93 -1.27 15.00 -3.03
N VAL A 94 -2.48 15.08 -2.48
CA VAL A 94 -3.32 13.90 -2.25
C VAL A 94 -4.69 14.15 -2.81
N PHE A 95 -5.12 13.31 -3.73
CA PHE A 95 -6.46 13.31 -4.28
C PHE A 95 -7.21 12.07 -3.79
N LYS A 96 -8.44 12.26 -3.34
CA LYS A 96 -9.31 11.17 -2.88
C LYS A 96 -10.43 10.95 -3.87
N ASP A 97 -10.64 9.69 -4.22
CA ASP A 97 -11.85 9.28 -4.91
C ASP A 97 -12.95 9.07 -3.85
N PRO A 98 -13.99 9.88 -3.83
CA PRO A 98 -15.05 9.78 -2.81
C PRO A 98 -15.90 8.52 -2.95
N ILE A 99 -15.84 7.83 -4.10
CA ILE A 99 -16.65 6.66 -4.39
C ILE A 99 -15.94 5.36 -4.03
N SER A 100 -14.62 5.31 -4.15
CA SER A 100 -13.88 4.05 -4.14
C SER A 100 -12.81 3.92 -3.04
N ASN A 101 -12.73 4.78 -2.07
CA ASN A 101 -11.70 4.76 -1.02
C ASN A 101 -10.24 4.78 -1.54
N PHE A 102 -10.02 5.15 -2.81
CA PHE A 102 -8.68 5.29 -3.36
C PHE A 102 -8.14 6.69 -3.08
N GLN A 103 -6.87 6.74 -2.67
CA GLN A 103 -6.09 7.96 -2.53
C GLN A 103 -4.92 7.93 -3.51
N TYR A 104 -4.78 8.99 -4.27
CA TYR A 104 -3.68 9.17 -5.20
C TYR A 104 -2.71 10.18 -4.61
N ILE A 105 -1.51 9.71 -4.28
CA ILE A 105 -0.51 10.45 -3.52
C ILE A 105 0.64 10.80 -4.45
N PHE A 106 0.71 12.06 -4.85
CA PHE A 106 1.79 12.59 -5.68
C PHE A 106 2.97 12.98 -4.80
N THR A 107 4.15 12.48 -5.14
CA THR A 107 5.36 12.66 -4.33
C THR A 107 6.54 13.12 -5.18
N ASP A 108 7.52 13.75 -4.55
CA ASP A 108 8.81 14.07 -5.13
C ASP A 108 9.92 13.11 -4.72
N TYR A 109 9.56 11.95 -4.15
CA TYR A 109 10.50 10.87 -3.98
C TYR A 109 11.09 10.44 -5.33
N THR A 110 12.34 9.97 -5.30
CA THR A 110 13.03 9.54 -6.52
C THR A 110 12.90 8.05 -6.80
N SER A 111 12.43 7.29 -5.83
CA SER A 111 12.25 5.84 -5.94
C SER A 111 11.14 5.31 -5.03
N ARG A 112 10.65 4.11 -5.33
CA ARG A 112 9.76 3.35 -4.47
C ARG A 112 10.39 3.08 -3.09
N GLU A 113 11.67 2.76 -3.09
CA GLU A 113 12.44 2.45 -1.90
C GLU A 113 12.46 3.61 -0.91
N ASP A 114 12.54 4.83 -1.41
CA ASP A 114 12.52 6.02 -0.57
C ASP A 114 11.16 6.25 0.08
N VAL A 115 10.07 5.97 -0.64
CA VAL A 115 8.72 5.96 -0.05
C VAL A 115 8.62 4.94 1.07
N LEU A 116 9.12 3.71 0.85
CA LEU A 116 9.04 2.63 1.84
C LEU A 116 9.85 2.94 3.11
N LYS A 117 10.98 3.64 2.99
CA LYS A 117 11.79 4.07 4.15
C LYS A 117 11.04 5.05 5.06
N ASP A 118 10.11 5.82 4.51
CA ASP A 118 9.36 6.82 5.26
C ASP A 118 8.09 6.28 5.94
N PHE A 119 7.71 5.04 5.67
CA PHE A 119 6.65 4.40 6.44
C PHE A 119 7.12 4.16 7.88
N ASP A 120 6.24 4.41 8.83
CA ASP A 120 6.52 4.24 10.25
C ASP A 120 6.43 2.78 10.72
N MET A 121 5.62 1.97 10.04
CA MET A 121 5.38 0.57 10.40
C MET A 121 5.80 -0.39 9.30
N LEU A 122 6.53 -1.43 9.68
CA LEU A 122 7.09 -2.42 8.77
C LEU A 122 6.01 -3.12 7.90
N HIS A 123 4.88 -3.48 8.48
CA HIS A 123 3.79 -4.15 7.75
C HIS A 123 3.12 -3.26 6.68
N CYS A 124 3.41 -1.96 6.66
CA CYS A 124 2.98 -1.06 5.61
C CYS A 124 3.94 -1.05 4.40
N CYS A 125 5.13 -1.64 4.53
CA CYS A 125 6.17 -1.65 3.50
C CYS A 125 5.91 -2.71 2.40
N VAL A 126 4.67 -2.97 2.08
CA VAL A 126 4.27 -3.75 0.91
C VAL A 126 4.06 -2.82 -0.26
N SER A 127 4.55 -3.20 -1.43
CA SER A 127 4.22 -2.51 -2.67
C SER A 127 3.68 -3.49 -3.72
N TYR A 128 2.66 -3.05 -4.43
CA TYR A 128 2.11 -3.75 -5.57
C TYR A 128 2.31 -2.90 -6.82
N ASP A 129 3.04 -3.47 -7.77
CA ASP A 129 3.28 -2.88 -9.06
C ASP A 129 2.04 -3.08 -9.93
N LEU A 130 1.35 -1.98 -10.23
CA LEU A 130 0.12 -2.00 -11.01
C LEU A 130 0.37 -2.29 -12.50
N HIS A 131 1.59 -2.06 -12.97
CA HIS A 131 1.96 -2.27 -14.36
C HIS A 131 2.24 -3.75 -14.66
N ILE A 132 3.12 -4.38 -13.89
CA ILE A 132 3.52 -5.78 -14.09
C ILE A 132 2.70 -6.78 -13.28
N ASP A 133 1.72 -6.33 -12.51
CA ASP A 133 0.85 -7.17 -11.68
C ASP A 133 1.61 -8.00 -10.63
N ALA A 134 2.62 -7.40 -10.01
CA ALA A 134 3.50 -8.09 -9.08
C ALA A 134 3.58 -7.41 -7.71
N PHE A 135 3.60 -8.22 -6.65
CA PHE A 135 3.93 -7.74 -5.31
C PHE A 135 5.44 -7.71 -5.12
N LYS A 136 5.90 -6.67 -4.44
CA LYS A 136 7.26 -6.58 -3.91
C LYS A 136 7.17 -6.45 -2.39
N ILE A 137 7.67 -7.47 -1.70
CA ILE A 137 7.60 -7.60 -0.25
C ILE A 137 8.87 -8.29 0.25
N SER A 138 9.46 -7.79 1.32
CA SER A 138 10.58 -8.47 1.96
C SER A 138 10.10 -9.58 2.90
N PRO A 139 10.93 -10.61 3.19
CA PRO A 139 10.61 -11.64 4.17
C PRO A 139 10.22 -11.08 5.55
N ALA A 140 10.91 -10.04 6.02
CA ALA A 140 10.61 -9.40 7.29
C ALA A 140 9.22 -8.73 7.30
N VAL A 141 8.83 -8.09 6.21
CA VAL A 141 7.49 -7.50 6.05
C VAL A 141 6.43 -8.59 6.03
N ALA A 142 6.67 -9.67 5.28
CA ALA A 142 5.76 -10.81 5.20
C ALA A 142 5.53 -11.45 6.58
N GLU A 143 6.60 -11.64 7.35
CA GLU A 143 6.54 -12.19 8.70
C GLU A 143 5.78 -11.26 9.65
N ALA A 144 6.03 -9.95 9.59
CA ALA A 144 5.31 -8.96 10.39
C ALA A 144 3.81 -8.97 10.08
N ILE A 145 3.43 -9.11 8.80
CA ILE A 145 2.03 -9.23 8.41
C ILE A 145 1.43 -10.53 8.94
N LYS A 146 2.07 -11.67 8.66
CA LYS A 146 1.58 -12.98 9.06
C LYS A 146 1.25 -13.07 10.55
N ASN A 147 2.13 -12.54 11.38
CA ASN A 147 2.03 -12.63 12.84
C ASN A 147 1.33 -11.43 13.49
N LYS A 148 0.82 -10.48 12.71
CA LYS A 148 0.25 -9.22 13.20
C LYS A 148 1.21 -8.46 14.12
N HIS A 149 2.46 -8.33 13.72
CA HIS A 149 3.46 -7.63 14.50
C HIS A 149 3.49 -6.13 14.17
N ILE A 150 3.44 -5.29 15.19
CA ILE A 150 3.72 -3.86 15.09
C ILE A 150 5.22 -3.69 15.30
N ILE A 151 5.94 -3.41 14.23
CA ILE A 151 7.39 -3.19 14.24
C ILE A 151 7.64 -1.81 13.62
N ALA A 152 8.45 -0.99 14.30
CA ALA A 152 8.85 0.29 13.75
C ALA A 152 9.77 0.09 12.54
N ASN A 153 9.44 0.76 11.44
CA ASN A 153 10.23 0.71 10.20
C ASN A 153 11.30 1.82 10.15
N SER A 154 11.16 2.85 10.96
CA SER A 154 12.09 3.99 10.96
C SER A 154 12.50 4.38 12.36
N ALA A 155 13.65 5.07 12.46
CA ALA A 155 14.14 5.62 13.73
C ALA A 155 13.20 6.68 14.35
N LYS A 156 12.26 7.22 13.56
CA LYS A 156 11.23 8.16 14.03
C LYS A 156 10.22 7.51 14.98
N GLY A 157 10.18 6.17 15.00
CA GLY A 157 9.18 5.41 15.76
C GLY A 157 7.78 5.51 15.19
N ILE A 158 6.82 4.98 15.92
CA ILE A 158 5.40 4.96 15.54
C ILE A 158 4.63 5.86 16.49
N ALA A 159 3.74 6.68 15.94
CA ALA A 159 2.89 7.54 16.78
C ALA A 159 1.97 6.71 17.69
N PRO A 160 1.79 7.09 18.98
CA PRO A 160 1.04 6.30 19.95
C PRO A 160 -0.41 5.99 19.56
N ASP A 161 -1.09 6.92 18.90
CA ASP A 161 -2.45 6.75 18.38
C ASP A 161 -2.52 5.68 17.30
N ARG A 162 -1.49 5.55 16.49
CA ARG A 162 -1.38 4.49 15.48
C ARG A 162 -1.12 3.13 16.11
N ILE A 163 -0.26 3.06 17.12
CA ILE A 163 -0.05 1.84 17.92
C ILE A 163 -1.37 1.40 18.56
N GLY A 164 -2.07 2.33 19.22
CA GLY A 164 -3.37 2.06 19.84
C GLY A 164 -4.39 1.49 18.85
N LYS A 165 -4.46 2.08 17.65
CA LYS A 165 -5.33 1.59 16.57
C LYS A 165 -4.97 0.16 16.15
N MET A 166 -3.68 -0.13 15.99
CA MET A 166 -3.23 -1.46 15.57
C MET A 166 -3.48 -2.51 16.66
N ARG A 167 -3.22 -2.17 17.93
CA ARG A 167 -3.56 -3.04 19.07
C ARG A 167 -5.06 -3.36 19.13
N TYR A 168 -5.92 -2.38 18.88
CA TYR A 168 -7.37 -2.59 18.78
C TYR A 168 -7.74 -3.58 17.67
N LEU A 169 -6.97 -3.64 16.58
CA LEU A 169 -7.13 -4.58 15.47
C LEU A 169 -6.46 -5.95 15.74
N GLY A 170 -5.97 -6.18 16.95
CA GLY A 170 -5.37 -7.46 17.36
C GLY A 170 -3.91 -7.62 16.95
N TRP A 171 -3.20 -6.51 16.71
CA TRP A 171 -1.77 -6.52 16.43
C TRP A 171 -0.97 -6.40 17.72
N THR A 172 0.20 -7.05 17.76
CA THR A 172 1.09 -7.08 18.93
C THR A 172 2.35 -6.30 18.65
N GLU A 173 2.73 -5.42 19.57
CA GLU A 173 3.98 -4.67 19.49
C GLU A 173 5.16 -5.59 19.79
N VAL A 174 6.13 -5.59 18.91
CA VAL A 174 7.36 -6.38 19.05
C VAL A 174 8.54 -5.43 19.06
N ASN A 175 9.27 -5.46 20.16
CA ASN A 175 10.44 -4.61 20.36
C ASN A 175 11.67 -5.25 19.68
N THR A 176 11.71 -5.22 18.37
CA THR A 176 12.89 -5.65 17.60
C THR A 176 13.69 -4.43 17.21
N LYS A 177 14.99 -4.45 17.54
CA LYS A 177 15.98 -3.53 16.97
C LYS A 177 16.35 -3.98 15.55
N THR A 178 15.34 -4.19 14.70
CA THR A 178 15.59 -4.51 13.28
C THR A 178 15.96 -3.22 12.59
N THR A 179 17.22 -3.08 12.21
CA THR A 179 17.68 -1.92 11.45
C THR A 179 17.29 -2.06 9.99
N LEU A 180 16.91 -0.95 9.37
CA LEU A 180 16.55 -0.82 7.95
C LEU A 180 17.58 -1.38 6.95
N THR A 181 18.83 -1.54 7.37
CA THR A 181 19.91 -2.18 6.60
C THR A 181 19.60 -3.62 6.22
N ASP A 182 18.82 -4.34 7.04
CA ASP A 182 18.42 -5.72 6.75
C ASP A 182 17.28 -5.81 5.71
N ILE A 183 16.54 -4.71 5.51
CA ILE A 183 15.42 -4.65 4.57
C ILE A 183 15.89 -4.34 3.15
N SER A 184 16.93 -3.53 3.00
CA SER A 184 17.43 -3.13 1.68
C SER A 184 18.29 -4.20 1.00
N SER A 185 18.94 -5.08 1.75
CA SER A 185 19.80 -6.14 1.22
C SER A 185 19.02 -7.38 0.72
N THR A 186 17.73 -7.47 1.04
CA THR A 186 16.88 -8.60 0.65
C THR A 186 15.61 -8.13 -0.07
N VAL A 187 15.72 -7.25 -1.05
CA VAL A 187 14.69 -7.13 -2.08
C VAL A 187 14.87 -8.34 -2.99
N ALA A 188 14.55 -9.51 -2.45
CA ALA A 188 14.17 -10.60 -3.31
C ALA A 188 12.93 -10.11 -4.06
N THR A 189 13.05 -9.92 -5.35
CA THR A 189 11.95 -10.12 -6.27
C THR A 189 11.40 -11.46 -5.84
N VAL A 190 10.30 -11.49 -5.12
CA VAL A 190 9.64 -12.73 -4.77
C VAL A 190 9.02 -13.23 -6.06
N ASP A 191 9.87 -13.75 -6.93
CA ASP A 191 9.50 -14.71 -7.93
C ASP A 191 8.91 -15.89 -7.15
N ASN A 192 7.59 -16.02 -7.25
CA ASN A 192 6.77 -17.22 -7.06
C ASN A 192 6.99 -18.14 -5.83
N ASP A 193 8.06 -18.03 -5.04
CA ASP A 193 8.36 -18.93 -3.92
C ASP A 193 7.72 -18.54 -2.58
N PHE A 194 7.21 -17.33 -2.48
CA PHE A 194 6.29 -17.03 -1.38
C PHE A 194 4.92 -17.54 -1.82
N ASP A 195 4.56 -18.73 -1.37
CA ASP A 195 3.32 -19.39 -1.81
C ASP A 195 2.08 -18.64 -1.30
N TRP A 196 1.86 -17.46 -1.89
CA TRP A 196 0.64 -16.68 -1.69
C TRP A 196 -0.60 -17.53 -1.97
N LYS A 197 -0.48 -18.52 -2.85
CA LYS A 197 -1.58 -19.45 -3.16
C LYS A 197 -1.85 -20.35 -1.96
N GLN A 198 -0.83 -20.82 -1.27
CA GLN A 198 -0.98 -21.64 -0.06
C GLN A 198 -1.52 -20.79 1.09
N ILE A 199 -0.95 -19.59 1.34
CA ILE A 199 -1.43 -18.67 2.39
C ILE A 199 -2.86 -18.25 2.13
N MET A 200 -3.19 -17.87 0.89
CA MET A 200 -4.55 -17.48 0.51
C MET A 200 -5.52 -18.66 0.53
N LYS A 201 -5.06 -19.86 0.24
CA LYS A 201 -5.87 -21.08 0.32
C LYS A 201 -6.20 -21.44 1.77
N GLU A 202 -5.27 -21.29 2.68
CA GLU A 202 -5.47 -21.52 4.11
C GLU A 202 -6.38 -20.44 4.71
N THR A 203 -6.12 -19.17 4.44
CA THR A 203 -6.97 -18.04 4.87
C THR A 203 -8.39 -18.16 4.30
N SER A 204 -8.53 -18.56 3.03
CA SER A 204 -9.86 -18.76 2.41
C SER A 204 -10.62 -19.93 3.06
N LYS A 205 -9.94 -20.99 3.48
CA LYS A 205 -10.57 -22.11 4.19
C LYS A 205 -11.04 -21.70 5.58
N GLU A 206 -10.27 -20.91 6.32
CA GLU A 206 -10.67 -20.40 7.63
C GLU A 206 -11.87 -19.44 7.52
N ILE A 207 -11.86 -18.53 6.58
CA ILE A 207 -12.97 -17.60 6.33
C ILE A 207 -14.23 -18.35 5.92
N LEU A 208 -14.12 -19.34 5.06
CA LEU A 208 -15.27 -20.20 4.67
C LEU A 208 -15.80 -21.00 5.87
N ARG A 209 -14.93 -21.47 6.76
CA ARG A 209 -15.35 -22.15 7.99
C ARG A 209 -16.04 -21.19 8.96
N GLU A 210 -15.53 -19.97 9.09
CA GLU A 210 -16.13 -18.95 9.96
C GLU A 210 -17.47 -18.45 9.40
N TYR A 211 -17.57 -18.27 8.09
CA TYR A 211 -18.83 -18.00 7.39
C TYR A 211 -19.84 -19.14 7.59
N ALA A 212 -19.44 -20.37 7.38
CA ALA A 212 -20.31 -21.54 7.58
C ALA A 212 -20.81 -21.63 9.03
N ARG A 213 -19.98 -21.30 10.02
CA ARG A 213 -20.40 -21.27 11.44
C ARG A 213 -21.41 -20.16 11.74
N LYS A 214 -21.29 -19.00 11.10
CA LYS A 214 -22.22 -17.86 11.31
C LYS A 214 -23.58 -18.04 10.64
N PHE A 215 -23.67 -18.88 9.61
CA PHE A 215 -24.92 -19.14 8.88
C PHE A 215 -25.51 -20.53 9.14
N ALA A 216 -24.91 -21.33 10.03
CA ALA A 216 -25.45 -22.62 10.49
C ALA A 216 -26.21 -22.50 11.82
N GLN A 217 -26.42 -21.27 12.31
CA GLN A 217 -27.33 -20.95 13.43
C GLN A 217 -28.55 -20.22 12.89
#